data_265e41ef99db44e746c3cef99657cfb2
#
_entry.id   265e41ef99db44e746c3cef99657cfb2
#
_cell.length_a   1.000
_cell.length_b   1.000
_cell.length_c   1.000
_cell.angle_alpha   90.00
_cell.angle_beta   90.00
_cell.angle_gamma   90.00
#
_symmetry.space_group_name_H-M   'P 1'
#
loop_
_entity.id
_entity.type
_entity.pdbx_description
1 polymer ?
#
loop_
_entity_poly.entity_id
_entity_poly.type
_entity_poly.pdbx_seq_one_letter_code
_entity_poly.pdbx_strand_id
1 'polypeptide(L)'
;VIADFYAAEQMIRGMVKMVSSKSHWFSPSLRMVIGIPSGSTEVEIRAVRDSSEHAGGRDVYMIYEPMAAAIGIGLDVQAPEGNMIVDIGGGTTEIAVISLGGIVSNNSIRVAGDDLTNDIQEYMGRQHNVKVGERTAELIKINVGSALTELDNPPEDYVVHGPNRMTALPMEVPISYQEIAHCIEKSISKIEAAVLSALEHTP
;
A
#
# COMPACT_ATOMS: atom_id res chain seq x y z
N VAL A 1 -8.04 -5.96 6.30
CA VAL A 1 -9.08 -6.63 7.11
C VAL A 1 -8.45 -7.02 8.44
N ILE A 2 -8.99 -6.51 9.55
CA ILE A 2 -8.50 -6.86 10.90
C ILE A 2 -9.03 -8.26 11.21
N ALA A 3 -8.14 -9.26 11.13
CA ALA A 3 -8.46 -10.65 11.49
C ALA A 3 -8.28 -10.92 13.00
N ASP A 4 -7.45 -10.13 13.68
CA ASP A 4 -7.15 -10.24 15.11
C ASP A 4 -7.28 -8.86 15.78
N PHE A 5 -8.41 -8.65 16.46
CA PHE A 5 -8.72 -7.39 17.14
C PHE A 5 -7.78 -7.10 18.31
N TYR A 6 -7.33 -8.13 19.02
CA TYR A 6 -6.41 -7.96 20.13
C TYR A 6 -5.04 -7.49 19.65
N ALA A 7 -4.51 -8.11 18.59
CA ALA A 7 -3.27 -7.69 17.97
C ALA A 7 -3.35 -6.25 17.44
N ALA A 8 -4.46 -5.88 16.79
CA ALA A 8 -4.69 -4.52 16.30
C ALA A 8 -4.73 -3.49 17.43
N GLU A 9 -5.45 -3.79 18.52
CA GLU A 9 -5.50 -2.93 19.71
C GLU A 9 -4.11 -2.74 20.32
N GLN A 10 -3.32 -3.82 20.47
CA GLN A 10 -1.96 -3.73 21.02
C GLN A 10 -1.03 -2.93 20.10
N MET A 11 -1.16 -3.07 18.79
CA MET A 11 -0.43 -2.29 17.81
C MET A 11 -0.74 -0.80 17.93
N ILE A 12 -2.03 -0.42 17.97
CA ILE A 12 -2.45 0.98 18.14
C ILE A 12 -1.93 1.54 19.47
N ARG A 13 -2.05 0.79 20.56
CA ARG A 13 -1.50 1.19 21.87
C ARG A 13 0.02 1.39 21.81
N GLY A 14 0.74 0.53 21.10
CA GLY A 14 2.18 0.65 20.89
C GLY A 14 2.54 1.94 20.16
N MET A 15 1.86 2.22 19.06
CA MET A 15 2.04 3.45 18.25
C MET A 15 1.74 4.72 19.06
N VAL A 16 0.63 4.73 19.80
CA VAL A 16 0.27 5.84 20.67
C VAL A 16 1.36 6.10 21.72
N LYS A 17 1.92 5.03 22.33
CA LYS A 17 3.03 5.18 23.30
C LYS A 17 4.30 5.74 22.67
N MET A 18 4.57 5.46 21.40
CA MET A 18 5.76 5.98 20.70
C MET A 18 5.69 7.49 20.48
N VAL A 19 4.50 8.03 20.23
CA VAL A 19 4.29 9.48 19.97
C VAL A 19 3.92 10.26 21.23
N SER A 20 3.43 9.60 22.28
CA SER A 20 3.07 10.24 23.54
C SER A 20 4.33 10.55 24.35
N SER A 21 4.55 11.82 24.70
CA SER A 21 5.66 12.20 25.55
C SER A 21 5.45 11.68 26.98
N LYS A 22 6.51 11.16 27.61
CA LYS A 22 6.50 10.53 28.94
C LYS A 22 6.19 11.47 30.12
N SER A 23 5.86 12.73 29.88
CA SER A 23 5.89 13.78 30.91
C SER A 23 4.58 14.53 31.12
N HIS A 24 3.45 13.82 31.27
CA HIS A 24 2.24 14.51 31.72
C HIS A 24 1.60 13.79 32.89
N TRP A 25 1.46 14.50 34.02
CA TRP A 25 0.69 14.09 35.20
C TRP A 25 -0.79 13.90 34.87
N PHE A 26 -1.29 14.54 33.81
CA PHE A 26 -2.63 14.33 33.26
C PHE A 26 -2.50 13.71 31.87
N SER A 27 -3.14 12.56 31.65
CA SER A 27 -3.27 12.00 30.29
C SER A 27 -4.14 12.94 29.45
N PRO A 28 -3.61 13.61 28.42
CA PRO A 28 -4.44 14.45 27.57
C PRO A 28 -5.48 13.57 26.86
N SER A 29 -6.68 14.11 26.68
CA SER A 29 -7.70 13.50 25.84
C SER A 29 -7.15 13.30 24.43
N LEU A 30 -7.03 12.04 23.99
CA LEU A 30 -6.45 11.69 22.71
C LEU A 30 -7.53 11.74 21.62
N ARG A 31 -7.35 12.63 20.63
CA ARG A 31 -8.14 12.64 19.41
C ARG A 31 -7.42 11.83 18.35
N MET A 32 -8.14 10.92 17.72
CA MET A 32 -7.60 10.06 16.66
C MET A 32 -8.38 10.28 15.37
N VAL A 33 -7.65 10.39 14.26
CA VAL A 33 -8.20 10.28 12.90
C VAL A 33 -7.61 9.02 12.29
N ILE A 34 -8.46 8.13 11.79
CA ILE A 34 -8.06 6.81 11.32
C ILE A 34 -8.53 6.63 9.89
N GLY A 35 -7.59 6.31 8.99
CA GLY A 35 -7.89 5.90 7.63
C GLY A 35 -8.55 4.52 7.61
N ILE A 36 -9.57 4.38 6.79
CA ILE A 36 -10.25 3.11 6.53
C ILE A 36 -10.33 2.90 5.01
N PRO A 37 -10.11 1.67 4.53
CA PRO A 37 -10.33 1.35 3.12
C PRO A 37 -11.78 1.63 2.71
N SER A 38 -11.97 2.11 1.49
CA SER A 38 -13.31 2.47 0.99
C SER A 38 -14.26 1.28 0.86
N GLY A 39 -13.71 0.07 0.70
CA GLY A 39 -14.45 -1.19 0.68
C GLY A 39 -14.70 -1.83 2.05
N SER A 40 -14.41 -1.14 3.17
CA SER A 40 -14.60 -1.70 4.51
C SER A 40 -16.08 -1.89 4.84
N THR A 41 -16.39 -3.03 5.45
CA THR A 41 -17.73 -3.32 5.99
C THR A 41 -18.00 -2.53 7.26
N GLU A 42 -19.28 -2.32 7.61
CA GLU A 42 -19.66 -1.65 8.87
C GLU A 42 -19.12 -2.37 10.11
N VAL A 43 -18.99 -3.70 10.06
CA VAL A 43 -18.41 -4.50 11.14
C VAL A 43 -16.93 -4.18 11.32
N GLU A 44 -16.17 -4.10 10.22
CA GLU A 44 -14.75 -3.74 10.25
C GLU A 44 -14.56 -2.31 10.75
N ILE A 45 -15.36 -1.36 10.27
CA ILE A 45 -15.34 0.04 10.71
C ILE A 45 -15.58 0.13 12.22
N ARG A 46 -16.60 -0.57 12.72
CA ARG A 46 -16.91 -0.62 14.17
C ARG A 46 -15.75 -1.21 14.95
N ALA A 47 -15.17 -2.30 14.48
CA ALA A 47 -14.05 -2.97 15.12
C ALA A 47 -12.81 -2.08 15.23
N VAL A 48 -12.49 -1.31 14.18
CA VAL A 48 -11.41 -0.31 14.19
C VAL A 48 -11.69 0.77 15.23
N ARG A 49 -12.92 1.27 15.28
CA ARG A 49 -13.35 2.27 16.26
C ARG A 49 -13.17 1.77 17.68
N ASP A 50 -13.75 0.60 17.99
CA ASP A 50 -13.71 0.01 19.34
C ASP A 50 -12.27 -0.24 19.78
N SER A 51 -11.42 -0.78 18.89
CA SER A 51 -9.98 -1.00 19.16
C SER A 51 -9.25 0.31 19.47
N SER A 52 -9.62 1.38 18.79
CA SER A 52 -8.99 2.70 18.97
C SER A 52 -9.44 3.39 20.26
N GLU A 53 -10.71 3.26 20.61
CA GLU A 53 -11.25 3.72 21.89
C GLU A 53 -10.60 2.95 23.05
N HIS A 54 -10.48 1.62 22.96
CA HIS A 54 -9.79 0.80 23.95
C HIS A 54 -8.29 1.12 24.04
N ALA A 55 -7.66 1.58 22.96
CA ALA A 55 -6.28 2.03 22.96
C ALA A 55 -6.08 3.42 23.62
N GLY A 56 -7.18 4.10 24.02
CA GLY A 56 -7.15 5.37 24.72
C GLY A 56 -7.65 6.57 23.90
N GLY A 57 -8.21 6.34 22.71
CA GLY A 57 -8.90 7.38 21.94
C GLY A 57 -10.18 7.82 22.65
N ARG A 58 -10.32 9.14 22.86
CA ARG A 58 -11.57 9.71 23.38
C ARG A 58 -12.50 10.12 22.25
N ASP A 59 -11.95 10.82 21.27
CA ASP A 59 -12.66 11.25 20.08
C ASP A 59 -12.03 10.53 18.87
N VAL A 60 -12.71 9.54 18.31
CA VAL A 60 -12.23 8.75 17.18
C VAL A 60 -13.01 9.12 15.93
N TYR A 61 -12.33 9.67 14.94
CA TYR A 61 -12.87 10.03 13.64
C TYR A 61 -12.36 9.05 12.58
N MET A 62 -13.25 8.65 11.68
CA MET A 62 -12.93 7.78 10.58
C MET A 62 -12.95 8.58 9.28
N ILE A 63 -11.97 8.36 8.42
CA ILE A 63 -11.89 8.93 7.08
C ILE A 63 -11.55 7.82 6.08
N TYR A 64 -12.16 7.84 4.90
CA TYR A 64 -11.75 6.92 3.84
C TYR A 64 -10.35 7.26 3.33
N GLU A 65 -9.50 6.23 3.15
CA GLU A 65 -8.10 6.40 2.74
C GLU A 65 -7.94 7.24 1.46
N PRO A 66 -8.72 7.03 0.38
CA PRO A 66 -8.62 7.88 -0.82
C PRO A 66 -9.00 9.35 -0.55
N MET A 67 -9.95 9.60 0.35
CA MET A 67 -10.32 10.97 0.74
C MET A 67 -9.19 11.63 1.52
N ALA A 68 -8.56 10.89 2.44
CA ALA A 68 -7.41 11.38 3.18
C ALA A 68 -6.22 11.68 2.26
N ALA A 69 -5.97 10.80 1.28
CA ALA A 69 -4.94 11.00 0.27
C ALA A 69 -5.20 12.26 -0.57
N ALA A 70 -6.44 12.46 -1.04
CA ALA A 70 -6.84 13.65 -1.81
C ALA A 70 -6.58 14.95 -1.03
N ILE A 71 -6.99 14.98 0.24
CA ILE A 71 -6.75 16.12 1.13
C ILE A 71 -5.25 16.34 1.35
N GLY A 72 -4.50 15.23 1.56
CA GLY A 72 -3.07 15.26 1.83
C GLY A 72 -2.23 15.83 0.69
N ILE A 73 -2.63 15.62 -0.57
CA ILE A 73 -1.97 16.20 -1.75
C ILE A 73 -2.53 17.59 -2.11
N GLY A 74 -3.46 18.12 -1.33
CA GLY A 74 -3.99 19.47 -1.50
C GLY A 74 -5.07 19.62 -2.56
N LEU A 75 -5.77 18.54 -2.95
CA LEU A 75 -6.92 18.64 -3.83
C LEU A 75 -8.09 19.33 -3.12
N ASP A 76 -8.79 20.21 -3.85
CA ASP A 76 -10.07 20.74 -3.38
C ASP A 76 -11.16 19.68 -3.56
N VAL A 77 -11.34 18.86 -2.53
CA VAL A 77 -12.33 17.79 -2.55
C VAL A 77 -13.78 18.29 -2.59
N GLN A 78 -14.03 19.58 -2.31
CA GLN A 78 -15.35 20.18 -2.35
C GLN A 78 -15.71 20.73 -3.73
N ALA A 79 -14.73 20.85 -4.62
CA ALA A 79 -14.98 21.30 -5.98
C ALA A 79 -15.94 20.36 -6.73
N PRO A 80 -16.74 20.89 -7.69
CA PRO A 80 -17.66 20.09 -8.49
C PRO A 80 -16.94 19.20 -9.53
N GLU A 81 -15.65 19.39 -9.69
CA GLU A 81 -14.82 18.61 -10.61
C GLU A 81 -14.57 17.21 -10.05
N GLY A 82 -14.66 16.19 -10.93
CA GLY A 82 -14.33 14.82 -10.58
C GLY A 82 -12.80 14.64 -10.53
N ASN A 83 -12.25 14.27 -9.37
CA ASN A 83 -10.84 13.94 -9.20
C ASN A 83 -10.70 12.45 -8.89
N MET A 84 -9.89 11.73 -9.67
CA MET A 84 -9.58 10.33 -9.40
C MET A 84 -8.32 10.24 -8.55
N ILE A 85 -8.42 9.46 -7.48
CA ILE A 85 -7.28 9.05 -6.63
C ILE A 85 -7.04 7.57 -6.85
N VAL A 86 -5.80 7.21 -7.09
CA VAL A 86 -5.32 5.83 -7.10
C VAL A 86 -4.28 5.71 -6.00
N ASP A 87 -4.64 5.04 -4.92
CA ASP A 87 -3.79 4.80 -3.76
C ASP A 87 -3.31 3.36 -3.79
N ILE A 88 -2.02 3.16 -4.03
CA ILE A 88 -1.40 1.83 -4.13
C ILE A 88 -0.60 1.59 -2.86
N GLY A 89 -1.20 0.83 -1.93
CA GLY A 89 -0.57 0.44 -0.68
C GLY A 89 0.33 -0.80 -0.79
N GLY A 90 0.56 -1.48 0.34
CA GLY A 90 1.23 -2.78 0.35
C GLY A 90 0.32 -3.91 -0.13
N GLY A 91 -0.85 -4.09 0.49
CA GLY A 91 -1.75 -5.21 0.24
C GLY A 91 -3.01 -4.86 -0.58
N THR A 92 -3.35 -3.59 -0.74
CA THR A 92 -4.54 -3.12 -1.46
C THR A 92 -4.24 -1.92 -2.35
N THR A 93 -4.95 -1.84 -3.46
CA THR A 93 -5.04 -0.64 -4.29
C THR A 93 -6.45 -0.10 -4.21
N GLU A 94 -6.58 1.14 -3.75
CA GLU A 94 -7.84 1.87 -3.63
C GLU A 94 -7.97 2.88 -4.76
N ILE A 95 -9.08 2.83 -5.47
CA ILE A 95 -9.37 3.75 -6.58
C ILE A 95 -10.68 4.45 -6.26
N ALA A 96 -10.68 5.76 -6.17
CA ALA A 96 -11.89 6.53 -5.89
C ALA A 96 -11.98 7.77 -6.76
N VAL A 97 -13.18 8.10 -7.19
CA VAL A 97 -13.53 9.39 -7.80
C VAL A 97 -14.22 10.24 -6.75
N ILE A 98 -13.69 11.43 -6.53
CA ILE A 98 -14.15 12.38 -5.51
C ILE A 98 -14.70 13.61 -6.20
N SER A 99 -15.88 14.06 -5.79
CA SER A 99 -16.52 15.30 -6.24
C SER A 99 -17.47 15.81 -5.16
N LEU A 100 -17.59 17.13 -5.00
CA LEU A 100 -18.49 17.79 -4.05
C LEU A 100 -18.38 17.26 -2.61
N GLY A 101 -17.17 16.94 -2.16
CA GLY A 101 -16.89 16.45 -0.80
C GLY A 101 -17.26 14.99 -0.55
N GLY A 102 -17.67 14.24 -1.58
CA GLY A 102 -18.06 12.84 -1.48
C GLY A 102 -17.30 11.92 -2.43
N ILE A 103 -17.29 10.64 -2.12
CA ILE A 103 -16.81 9.59 -3.01
C ILE A 103 -17.97 9.21 -3.93
N VAL A 104 -17.83 9.49 -5.23
CA VAL A 104 -18.85 9.24 -6.27
C VAL A 104 -18.76 7.80 -6.79
N SER A 105 -17.53 7.30 -6.95
CA SER A 105 -17.24 5.94 -7.38
C SER A 105 -16.03 5.43 -6.64
N ASN A 106 -16.01 4.17 -6.26
CA ASN A 106 -14.86 3.52 -5.65
C ASN A 106 -14.70 2.09 -6.14
N ASN A 107 -13.45 1.65 -6.19
CA ASN A 107 -13.06 0.28 -6.46
C ASN A 107 -11.85 -0.06 -5.59
N SER A 108 -11.83 -1.25 -5.00
CA SER A 108 -10.74 -1.73 -4.16
C SER A 108 -10.34 -3.13 -4.60
N ILE A 109 -9.06 -3.31 -4.87
CA ILE A 109 -8.51 -4.61 -5.25
C ILE A 109 -7.38 -5.02 -4.31
N ARG A 110 -7.24 -6.34 -4.11
CA ARG A 110 -6.16 -6.93 -3.30
C ARG A 110 -4.96 -7.29 -4.19
N VAL A 111 -4.46 -6.31 -4.92
CA VAL A 111 -3.22 -6.39 -5.70
C VAL A 111 -2.50 -5.07 -5.51
N ALA A 112 -1.30 -5.09 -4.94
CA ALA A 112 -0.55 -3.89 -4.60
C ALA A 112 0.95 -4.18 -4.47
N GLY A 113 1.68 -3.37 -3.71
CA GLY A 113 3.13 -3.43 -3.59
C GLY A 113 3.69 -4.79 -3.17
N ASP A 114 3.00 -5.51 -2.29
CA ASP A 114 3.43 -6.82 -1.81
C ASP A 114 3.33 -7.89 -2.90
N ASP A 115 2.31 -7.80 -3.78
CA ASP A 115 2.19 -8.69 -4.94
C ASP A 115 3.34 -8.48 -5.91
N LEU A 116 3.70 -7.21 -6.18
CA LEU A 116 4.85 -6.87 -7.03
C LEU A 116 6.16 -7.41 -6.45
N THR A 117 6.33 -7.29 -5.12
CA THR A 117 7.51 -7.83 -4.41
C THR A 117 7.56 -9.35 -4.49
N ASN A 118 6.41 -10.03 -4.36
CA ASN A 118 6.30 -11.48 -4.49
C ASN A 118 6.59 -11.94 -5.91
N ASP A 119 6.06 -11.24 -6.93
CA ASP A 119 6.34 -11.54 -8.35
C ASP A 119 7.85 -11.49 -8.61
N ILE A 120 8.56 -10.47 -8.10
CA ILE A 120 10.01 -10.33 -8.22
C ILE A 120 10.73 -11.47 -7.48
N GLN A 121 10.31 -11.80 -6.26
CA GLN A 121 10.91 -12.88 -5.49
C GLN A 121 10.82 -14.23 -6.21
N GLU A 122 9.65 -14.53 -6.78
CA GLU A 122 9.43 -15.74 -7.57
C GLU A 122 10.25 -15.73 -8.86
N TYR A 123 10.30 -14.59 -9.57
CA TYR A 123 11.07 -14.40 -10.79
C TYR A 123 12.56 -14.69 -10.57
N MET A 124 13.16 -14.09 -9.54
CA MET A 124 14.55 -14.33 -9.18
C MET A 124 14.85 -15.82 -8.96
N GLY A 125 13.91 -16.50 -8.31
CA GLY A 125 14.04 -17.93 -8.07
C GLY A 125 13.92 -18.79 -9.33
N ARG A 126 13.04 -18.41 -10.27
CA ARG A 126 12.76 -19.21 -11.48
C ARG A 126 13.75 -18.94 -12.61
N GLN A 127 14.09 -17.68 -12.85
CA GLN A 127 14.92 -17.30 -14.01
C GLN A 127 16.42 -17.31 -13.68
N HIS A 128 16.78 -16.82 -12.51
CA HIS A 128 18.18 -16.67 -12.11
C HIS A 128 18.67 -17.74 -11.12
N ASN A 129 17.80 -18.63 -10.65
CA ASN A 129 18.09 -19.61 -9.61
C ASN A 129 18.70 -19.02 -8.33
N VAL A 130 18.41 -17.74 -8.03
CA VAL A 130 18.85 -17.05 -6.83
C VAL A 130 17.74 -17.04 -5.80
N LYS A 131 18.08 -17.38 -4.55
CA LYS A 131 17.16 -17.22 -3.42
C LYS A 131 17.30 -15.81 -2.88
N VAL A 132 16.24 -15.00 -3.04
CA VAL A 132 16.13 -13.69 -2.42
C VAL A 132 15.04 -13.71 -1.36
N GLY A 133 15.25 -12.95 -0.27
CA GLY A 133 14.20 -12.69 0.71
C GLY A 133 13.31 -11.52 0.28
N GLU A 134 12.17 -11.34 0.96
CA GLU A 134 11.21 -10.27 0.73
C GLU A 134 11.89 -8.88 0.71
N ARG A 135 12.74 -8.59 1.70
CA ARG A 135 13.48 -7.33 1.77
C ARG A 135 14.36 -7.08 0.55
N THR A 136 15.01 -8.13 0.03
CA THR A 136 15.86 -8.00 -1.17
C THR A 136 15.01 -7.77 -2.41
N ALA A 137 13.88 -8.48 -2.54
CA ALA A 137 12.92 -8.27 -3.63
C ALA A 137 12.33 -6.86 -3.60
N GLU A 138 12.02 -6.33 -2.42
CA GLU A 138 11.57 -4.94 -2.23
C GLU A 138 12.65 -3.94 -2.67
N LEU A 139 13.92 -4.18 -2.35
CA LEU A 139 15.03 -3.33 -2.80
C LEU A 139 15.20 -3.37 -4.33
N ILE A 140 15.03 -4.54 -4.97
CA ILE A 140 15.02 -4.64 -6.44
C ILE A 140 13.89 -3.77 -7.01
N LYS A 141 12.68 -3.89 -6.47
CA LYS A 141 11.52 -3.09 -6.86
C LYS A 141 11.79 -1.59 -6.76
N ILE A 142 12.39 -1.14 -5.65
CA ILE A 142 12.68 0.28 -5.41
C ILE A 142 13.75 0.82 -6.38
N ASN A 143 14.78 0.03 -6.69
CA ASN A 143 15.92 0.50 -7.48
C ASN A 143 15.69 0.39 -8.99
N VAL A 144 15.07 -0.69 -9.46
CA VAL A 144 14.89 -0.96 -10.89
C VAL A 144 13.46 -1.35 -11.28
N GLY A 145 12.47 -1.14 -10.38
CA GLY A 145 11.05 -1.35 -10.71
C GLY A 145 10.55 -0.33 -11.71
N SER A 146 9.89 -0.80 -12.75
CA SER A 146 9.22 0.03 -13.75
C SER A 146 7.97 -0.67 -14.26
N ALA A 147 6.91 0.10 -14.52
CA ALA A 147 5.75 -0.38 -15.26
C ALA A 147 5.94 -0.30 -16.79
N LEU A 148 7.00 0.40 -17.26
CA LEU A 148 7.30 0.59 -18.66
C LEU A 148 8.59 -0.15 -19.03
N THR A 149 8.59 -0.77 -20.21
CA THR A 149 9.77 -1.45 -20.78
C THR A 149 10.74 -0.51 -21.47
N GLU A 150 10.32 0.73 -21.76
CA GLU A 150 11.13 1.77 -22.37
C GLU A 150 11.06 3.03 -21.50
N LEU A 151 12.22 3.53 -21.09
CA LEU A 151 12.39 4.74 -20.29
C LEU A 151 13.38 5.68 -20.98
N ASP A 152 13.11 6.98 -20.95
CA ASP A 152 14.02 8.00 -21.47
C ASP A 152 15.35 8.06 -20.69
N ASN A 153 15.28 7.84 -19.38
CA ASN A 153 16.44 7.81 -18.48
C ASN A 153 16.40 6.52 -17.65
N PRO A 154 16.85 5.39 -18.23
CA PRO A 154 16.83 4.10 -17.53
C PRO A 154 17.81 4.10 -16.35
N PRO A 155 17.45 3.45 -15.21
CA PRO A 155 18.39 3.22 -14.14
C PRO A 155 19.48 2.22 -14.57
N GLU A 156 20.63 2.26 -13.90
CA GLU A 156 21.65 1.22 -14.03
C GLU A 156 21.12 -0.12 -13.47
N ASP A 157 21.67 -1.22 -14.00
CA ASP A 157 21.32 -2.56 -13.50
C ASP A 157 21.63 -2.69 -12.01
N TYR A 158 20.70 -3.28 -11.27
CA TYR A 158 20.85 -3.53 -9.85
C TYR A 158 21.49 -4.90 -9.61
N VAL A 159 22.66 -4.93 -8.97
CA VAL A 159 23.36 -6.19 -8.68
C VAL A 159 22.79 -6.83 -7.42
N VAL A 160 22.22 -8.00 -7.58
CA VAL A 160 21.62 -8.80 -6.50
C VAL A 160 22.60 -9.88 -6.04
N HIS A 161 22.80 -9.94 -4.73
CA HIS A 161 23.63 -10.99 -4.08
C HIS A 161 22.72 -11.99 -3.37
N GLY A 162 22.95 -13.27 -3.60
CA GLY A 162 22.19 -14.32 -2.94
C GLY A 162 22.75 -15.72 -3.19
N PRO A 163 22.33 -16.72 -2.41
CA PRO A 163 22.73 -18.09 -2.66
C PRO A 163 22.00 -18.69 -3.86
N ASN A 164 22.72 -19.41 -4.70
CA ASN A 164 22.14 -20.23 -5.75
C ASN A 164 21.23 -21.30 -5.13
N ARG A 165 20.00 -21.46 -5.65
CA ARG A 165 19.01 -22.38 -5.07
C ARG A 165 19.40 -23.86 -5.19
N MET A 166 20.25 -24.21 -6.15
CA MET A 166 20.67 -25.60 -6.38
C MET A 166 21.97 -25.94 -5.70
N THR A 167 22.96 -25.04 -5.74
CA THR A 167 24.32 -25.31 -5.23
C THR A 167 24.57 -24.69 -3.84
N ALA A 168 23.68 -23.82 -3.38
CA ALA A 168 23.83 -23.00 -2.18
C ALA A 168 25.07 -22.07 -2.18
N LEU A 169 25.80 -21.98 -3.28
CA LEU A 169 26.96 -21.09 -3.39
C LEU A 169 26.51 -19.64 -3.59
N PRO A 170 27.26 -18.67 -3.04
CA PRO A 170 27.01 -17.25 -3.30
C PRO A 170 27.11 -16.95 -4.79
N MET A 171 26.22 -16.09 -5.29
CA MET A 171 26.27 -15.58 -6.65
C MET A 171 25.79 -14.14 -6.72
N GLU A 172 26.18 -13.46 -7.78
CA GLU A 172 25.78 -12.10 -8.11
C GLU A 172 25.04 -12.12 -9.44
N VAL A 173 23.97 -11.36 -9.52
CA VAL A 173 23.14 -11.27 -10.74
C VAL A 173 22.80 -9.81 -10.99
N PRO A 174 23.21 -9.23 -12.12
CA PRO A 174 22.72 -7.93 -12.55
C PRO A 174 21.28 -8.07 -13.05
N ILE A 175 20.40 -7.17 -12.63
CA ILE A 175 18.99 -7.18 -12.96
C ILE A 175 18.64 -5.82 -13.57
N SER A 176 18.09 -5.84 -14.78
CA SER A 176 17.66 -4.66 -15.49
C SER A 176 16.22 -4.26 -15.15
N TYR A 177 15.88 -3.00 -15.37
CA TYR A 177 14.51 -2.52 -15.19
C TYR A 177 13.53 -3.17 -16.20
N GLN A 178 13.98 -3.51 -17.42
CA GLN A 178 13.16 -4.21 -18.41
C GLN A 178 12.74 -5.59 -17.93
N GLU A 179 13.66 -6.34 -17.30
CA GLU A 179 13.32 -7.63 -16.72
C GLU A 179 12.24 -7.49 -15.63
N ILE A 180 12.38 -6.47 -14.77
CA ILE A 180 11.41 -6.25 -13.70
C ILE A 180 10.08 -5.77 -14.27
N ALA A 181 10.07 -4.92 -15.30
CA ALA A 181 8.85 -4.50 -15.98
C ALA A 181 8.06 -5.71 -16.51
N HIS A 182 8.71 -6.65 -17.17
CA HIS A 182 8.06 -7.88 -17.63
C HIS A 182 7.63 -8.78 -16.47
N CYS A 183 8.43 -8.84 -15.42
CA CYS A 183 8.14 -9.66 -14.24
C CYS A 183 6.82 -9.25 -13.57
N ILE A 184 6.60 -7.95 -13.38
CA ILE A 184 5.44 -7.40 -12.65
C ILE A 184 4.25 -7.06 -13.57
N GLU A 185 4.36 -7.22 -14.88
CA GLU A 185 3.34 -6.86 -15.88
C GLU A 185 1.95 -7.39 -15.53
N LYS A 186 1.86 -8.63 -15.08
CA LYS A 186 0.59 -9.27 -14.73
C LYS A 186 -0.11 -8.56 -13.56
N SER A 187 0.63 -8.14 -12.54
CA SER A 187 0.06 -7.44 -11.39
C SER A 187 -0.28 -5.98 -11.74
N ILE A 188 0.55 -5.32 -12.55
CA ILE A 188 0.27 -3.98 -13.08
C ILE A 188 -1.00 -3.98 -13.95
N SER A 189 -1.18 -4.97 -14.83
CA SER A 189 -2.38 -5.08 -15.68
C SER A 189 -3.67 -5.24 -14.87
N LYS A 190 -3.63 -5.86 -13.70
CA LYS A 190 -4.80 -5.94 -12.80
C LYS A 190 -5.13 -4.57 -12.20
N ILE A 191 -4.12 -3.79 -11.83
CA ILE A 191 -4.31 -2.43 -11.32
C ILE A 191 -4.88 -1.54 -12.44
N GLU A 192 -4.33 -1.61 -13.64
CA GLU A 192 -4.84 -0.90 -14.81
C GLU A 192 -6.31 -1.23 -15.11
N ALA A 193 -6.66 -2.52 -15.14
CA ALA A 193 -8.04 -2.96 -15.35
C ALA A 193 -8.98 -2.42 -14.26
N ALA A 194 -8.53 -2.32 -13.01
CA ALA A 194 -9.32 -1.77 -11.91
C ALA A 194 -9.53 -0.25 -12.06
N VAL A 195 -8.52 0.49 -12.55
CA VAL A 195 -8.62 1.92 -12.86
C VAL A 195 -9.63 2.14 -13.99
N LEU A 196 -9.53 1.39 -15.08
CA LEU A 196 -10.47 1.47 -16.21
C LEU A 196 -11.91 1.16 -15.77
N SER A 197 -12.08 0.10 -14.97
CA SER A 197 -13.39 -0.23 -14.41
C SER A 197 -13.95 0.88 -13.54
N ALA A 198 -13.14 1.55 -12.73
CA ALA A 198 -13.60 2.70 -11.92
C ALA A 198 -14.02 3.87 -12.79
N LEU A 199 -13.34 4.15 -13.90
CA LEU A 199 -13.70 5.18 -14.88
C LEU A 199 -15.04 4.87 -15.56
N GLU A 200 -15.24 3.63 -15.99
CA GLU A 200 -16.46 3.19 -16.67
C GLU A 200 -17.70 3.29 -15.78
N HIS A 201 -17.54 3.14 -14.46
CA HIS A 201 -18.63 3.21 -13.49
C HIS A 201 -18.79 4.61 -12.86
N THR A 202 -18.02 5.57 -13.31
CA THR A 202 -18.16 6.97 -12.88
C THR A 202 -19.25 7.65 -13.68
N PRO A 203 -20.23 8.33 -13.04
CA PRO A 203 -21.34 9.00 -13.70
C PRO A 203 -20.90 10.12 -14.65
#